data_be3d2ed245ea5ded18859dc0939452b0
#
_entry.id   be3d2ed245ea5ded18859dc0939452b0
#
_cell.length_a   1.000
_cell.length_b   1.000
_cell.length_c   1.000
_cell.angle_alpha   90.00
_cell.angle_beta   90.00
_cell.angle_gamma   90.00
#
_symmetry.space_group_name_H-M   'P 1'
#
loop_
_entity.id
_entity.type
_entity.pdbx_description
1 polymer ?
#
loop_
_entity_poly.entity_id
_entity_poly.type
_entity_poly.pdbx_seq_one_letter_code
_entity_poly.pdbx_strand_id
1 'polypeptide(L)'
;MFNVRTIVLVALFISIAGIRQNAEAETSRQLDPKAAEQYASDSEKAEAGDPDAAYRLGEALESGRVGGVVDLSKALTFYRQAAEQGHRKAADRVAEIEAKLGRNEEKLQAAPSSPGQ
;
A
#
# COMPACT_ATOMS: atom_id res chain seq x y z
N MET A 1 -52.21 -1.01 10.23
CA MET A 1 -51.82 0.28 9.63
C MET A 1 -50.35 0.50 9.88
N PHE A 2 -49.60 0.64 8.83
CA PHE A 2 -48.16 0.93 8.93
C PHE A 2 -47.99 2.41 9.35
N ASN A 3 -47.19 2.62 10.37
CA ASN A 3 -46.91 3.96 10.87
C ASN A 3 -45.88 4.64 9.91
N VAL A 4 -46.11 5.89 9.55
CA VAL A 4 -45.24 6.68 8.67
C VAL A 4 -43.79 6.70 9.18
N ARG A 5 -43.58 6.64 10.49
CA ARG A 5 -42.25 6.51 11.10
C ARG A 5 -41.49 5.24 10.69
N THR A 6 -42.21 4.13 10.54
CA THR A 6 -41.61 2.85 10.14
C THR A 6 -41.15 2.88 8.67
N ILE A 7 -41.92 3.53 7.81
CA ILE A 7 -41.58 3.68 6.38
C ILE A 7 -40.35 4.58 6.21
N VAL A 8 -40.27 5.67 6.96
CA VAL A 8 -39.10 6.59 6.93
C VAL A 8 -37.84 5.90 7.42
N LEU A 9 -37.91 5.09 8.47
CA LEU A 9 -36.77 4.31 8.99
C LEU A 9 -36.28 3.27 7.99
N VAL A 10 -37.18 2.59 7.28
CA VAL A 10 -36.83 1.61 6.25
C VAL A 10 -36.18 2.30 5.04
N ALA A 11 -36.69 3.45 4.62
CA ALA A 11 -36.10 4.22 3.52
C ALA A 11 -34.71 4.76 3.87
N LEU A 12 -34.50 5.22 5.09
CA LEU A 12 -33.19 5.64 5.60
C LEU A 12 -32.20 4.47 5.64
N PHE A 13 -32.64 3.28 6.06
CA PHE A 13 -31.81 2.09 6.12
C PHE A 13 -31.36 1.62 4.72
N ILE A 14 -32.26 1.64 3.74
CA ILE A 14 -31.94 1.30 2.34
C ILE A 14 -30.95 2.30 1.74
N SER A 15 -31.10 3.58 2.04
CA SER A 15 -30.19 4.63 1.56
C SER A 15 -28.76 4.46 2.12
N ILE A 16 -28.64 4.13 3.38
CA ILE A 16 -27.33 3.86 4.04
C ILE A 16 -26.69 2.59 3.49
N ALA A 17 -27.47 1.53 3.25
CA ALA A 17 -26.99 0.29 2.65
C ALA A 17 -26.51 0.51 1.20
N GLY A 18 -27.18 1.35 0.42
CA GLY A 18 -26.75 1.73 -0.93
C GLY A 18 -25.42 2.48 -0.97
N ILE A 19 -25.19 3.39 -0.03
CA ILE A 19 -23.92 4.12 0.09
C ILE A 19 -22.78 3.18 0.50
N ARG A 20 -23.00 2.24 1.41
CA ARG A 20 -22.01 1.23 1.79
C ARG A 20 -21.61 0.32 0.63
N GLN A 21 -22.56 -0.12 -0.18
CA GLN A 21 -22.28 -0.98 -1.31
C GLN A 21 -21.42 -0.28 -2.37
N ASN A 22 -21.61 0.99 -2.60
CA ASN A 22 -20.79 1.77 -3.53
C ASN A 22 -19.36 1.96 -3.01
N ALA A 23 -19.19 2.24 -1.72
CA ALA A 23 -17.86 2.35 -1.10
C ALA A 23 -17.09 1.02 -1.10
N GLU A 24 -17.77 -0.09 -0.81
CA GLU A 24 -17.17 -1.44 -0.86
C GLU A 24 -16.79 -1.84 -2.29
N ALA A 25 -17.58 -1.48 -3.30
CA ALA A 25 -17.28 -1.75 -4.70
C ALA A 25 -16.08 -0.95 -5.22
N GLU A 26 -15.88 0.28 -4.78
CA GLU A 26 -14.70 1.08 -5.12
C GLU A 26 -13.43 0.54 -4.44
N THR A 27 -13.53 0.12 -3.19
CA THR A 27 -12.41 -0.48 -2.45
C THR A 27 -12.03 -1.85 -3.01
N SER A 28 -12.99 -2.66 -3.44
CA SER A 28 -12.73 -3.99 -3.99
C SER A 28 -12.06 -3.97 -5.38
N ARG A 29 -12.15 -2.89 -6.12
CA ARG A 29 -11.44 -2.73 -7.41
C ARG A 29 -9.95 -2.51 -7.25
N GLN A 30 -9.50 -2.05 -6.08
CA GLN A 30 -8.10 -1.71 -5.81
C GLN A 30 -7.33 -2.81 -5.09
N LEU A 31 -8.02 -3.75 -4.47
CA LEU A 31 -7.44 -4.86 -3.71
C LEU A 31 -7.69 -6.18 -4.46
N ASP A 32 -6.63 -6.77 -4.97
CA ASP A 32 -6.65 -8.18 -5.34
C ASP A 32 -6.74 -9.00 -4.04
N PRO A 33 -7.85 -9.74 -3.79
CA PRO A 33 -8.03 -10.47 -2.53
C PRO A 33 -6.91 -11.48 -2.28
N LYS A 34 -6.37 -12.08 -3.32
CA LYS A 34 -5.24 -13.00 -3.23
C LYS A 34 -3.94 -12.29 -2.83
N ALA A 35 -3.72 -11.10 -3.36
CA ALA A 35 -2.57 -10.27 -2.98
C ALA A 35 -2.67 -9.81 -1.53
N ALA A 36 -3.86 -9.47 -1.05
CA ALA A 36 -4.09 -9.06 0.33
C ALA A 36 -3.86 -10.22 1.33
N GLU A 37 -4.34 -11.43 1.01
CA GLU A 37 -4.09 -12.63 1.83
C GLU A 37 -2.60 -12.97 1.88
N GLN A 38 -1.92 -12.90 0.76
CA GLN A 38 -0.48 -13.14 0.69
C GLN A 38 0.31 -12.10 1.48
N TYR A 39 -0.08 -10.83 1.37
CA TYR A 39 0.54 -9.75 2.12
C TYR A 39 0.38 -9.95 3.64
N ALA A 40 -0.80 -10.36 4.11
CA ALA A 40 -1.04 -10.65 5.53
C ALA A 40 -0.17 -11.83 6.02
N SER A 41 -0.11 -12.92 5.26
CA SER A 41 0.73 -14.07 5.58
C SER A 41 2.23 -13.74 5.57
N ASP A 42 2.68 -12.95 4.60
CA ASP A 42 4.08 -12.53 4.52
C ASP A 42 4.42 -11.53 5.65
N SER A 43 3.46 -10.70 6.11
CA SER A 43 3.65 -9.83 7.27
C SER A 43 3.91 -10.62 8.54
N GLU A 44 3.12 -11.64 8.82
CA GLU A 44 3.32 -12.51 10.00
C GLU A 44 4.69 -13.19 9.97
N LYS A 45 5.10 -13.69 8.80
CA LYS A 45 6.41 -14.35 8.63
C LYS A 45 7.56 -13.36 8.75
N ALA A 46 7.43 -12.16 8.21
CA ALA A 46 8.44 -11.12 8.32
C ALA A 46 8.63 -10.65 9.78
N GLU A 47 7.53 -10.55 10.54
CA GLU A 47 7.59 -10.27 11.98
C GLU A 47 8.29 -11.40 12.76
N ALA A 48 8.13 -12.65 12.31
CA ALA A 48 8.85 -13.80 12.84
C ALA A 48 10.33 -13.88 12.42
N GLY A 49 10.78 -12.98 11.54
CA GLY A 49 12.16 -12.87 11.11
C GLY A 49 12.49 -13.59 9.80
N ASP A 50 11.50 -13.88 8.96
CA ASP A 50 11.71 -14.50 7.65
C ASP A 50 12.15 -13.43 6.62
N PRO A 51 13.40 -13.48 6.12
CA PRO A 51 13.92 -12.51 5.15
C PRO A 51 13.23 -12.61 3.78
N ASP A 52 12.81 -13.79 3.37
CA ASP A 52 12.12 -13.97 2.09
C ASP A 52 10.71 -13.34 2.14
N ALA A 53 10.03 -13.44 3.28
CA ALA A 53 8.74 -12.79 3.49
C ALA A 53 8.88 -11.26 3.48
N ALA A 54 9.85 -10.71 4.17
CA ALA A 54 10.15 -9.28 4.14
C ALA A 54 10.48 -8.78 2.72
N TYR A 55 11.25 -9.55 1.95
CA TYR A 55 11.53 -9.23 0.56
C TYR A 55 10.24 -9.18 -0.30
N ARG A 56 9.36 -10.19 -0.18
CA ARG A 56 8.07 -10.20 -0.91
C ARG A 56 7.14 -9.05 -0.53
N LEU A 57 7.15 -8.62 0.74
CA LEU A 57 6.42 -7.42 1.17
C LEU A 57 6.94 -6.16 0.48
N GLY A 58 8.25 -6.02 0.38
CA GLY A 58 8.88 -4.95 -0.38
C GLY A 58 8.44 -4.95 -1.86
N GLU A 59 8.45 -6.10 -2.52
CA GLU A 59 7.99 -6.24 -3.91
C GLU A 59 6.51 -5.89 -4.09
N ALA A 60 5.65 -6.30 -3.15
CA ALA A 60 4.22 -6.01 -3.18
C ALA A 60 3.95 -4.50 -3.07
N LEU A 61 4.68 -3.80 -2.22
CA LEU A 61 4.58 -2.34 -2.04
C LEU A 61 5.21 -1.57 -3.20
N GLU A 62 6.32 -2.05 -3.75
CA GLU A 62 6.97 -1.44 -4.91
C GLU A 62 6.11 -1.55 -6.17
N SER A 63 5.44 -2.67 -6.36
CA SER A 63 4.57 -2.91 -7.52
C SER A 63 3.15 -2.35 -7.37
N GLY A 64 2.76 -1.90 -6.18
CA GLY A 64 1.40 -1.44 -5.91
C GLY A 64 0.34 -2.54 -5.91
N ARG A 65 0.72 -3.82 -5.75
CA ARG A 65 -0.22 -4.95 -5.74
C ARG A 65 -1.21 -4.91 -4.59
N VAL A 66 -0.82 -4.27 -3.50
CA VAL A 66 -1.66 -4.10 -2.32
C VAL A 66 -2.16 -2.65 -2.26
N GLY A 67 -3.45 -2.48 -2.51
CA GLY A 67 -4.09 -1.17 -2.49
C GLY A 67 -3.89 -0.30 -3.72
N GLY A 68 -3.23 -0.78 -4.78
CA GLY A 68 -3.04 -0.05 -6.03
C GLY A 68 -2.10 1.15 -5.94
N VAL A 69 -1.43 1.34 -4.79
CA VAL A 69 -0.51 2.46 -4.55
C VAL A 69 0.90 1.93 -4.39
N VAL A 70 1.82 2.52 -5.13
CA VAL A 70 3.26 2.26 -5.00
C VAL A 70 3.80 3.05 -3.81
N ASP A 71 4.37 2.36 -2.82
CA ASP A 71 4.99 2.98 -1.65
C ASP A 71 6.45 2.53 -1.55
N LEU A 72 7.33 3.30 -2.17
CA LEU A 72 8.76 3.02 -2.19
C LEU A 72 9.41 3.17 -0.81
N SER A 73 8.90 4.06 0.03
CA SER A 73 9.44 4.27 1.37
C SER A 73 9.20 3.07 2.28
N LYS A 74 7.97 2.53 2.26
CA LYS A 74 7.66 1.28 2.98
C LYS A 74 8.37 0.08 2.37
N ALA A 75 8.42 -0.02 1.04
CA ALA A 75 9.15 -1.08 0.36
C ALA A 75 10.62 -1.10 0.80
N LEU A 76 11.25 0.07 0.86
CA LEU A 76 12.64 0.22 1.34
C LEU A 76 12.83 -0.30 2.76
N THR A 77 11.88 -0.04 3.67
CA THR A 77 11.93 -0.53 5.05
C THR A 77 11.96 -2.06 5.10
N PHE A 78 11.08 -2.72 4.34
CA PHE A 78 11.04 -4.19 4.29
C PHE A 78 12.26 -4.78 3.58
N TYR A 79 12.76 -4.16 2.52
CA TYR A 79 14.00 -4.60 1.89
C TYR A 79 15.22 -4.46 2.80
N ARG A 80 15.32 -3.39 3.58
CA ARG A 80 16.38 -3.25 4.59
C ARG A 80 16.29 -4.33 5.66
N GLN A 81 15.08 -4.60 6.17
CA GLN A 81 14.87 -5.69 7.12
C GLN A 81 15.33 -7.05 6.56
N ALA A 82 14.99 -7.35 5.31
CA ALA A 82 15.43 -8.57 4.64
C ALA A 82 16.95 -8.59 4.44
N ALA A 83 17.55 -7.48 4.03
CA ALA A 83 18.98 -7.34 3.80
C ALA A 83 19.80 -7.53 5.10
N GLU A 84 19.33 -6.99 6.22
CA GLU A 84 19.94 -7.18 7.54
C GLU A 84 19.97 -8.65 7.96
N GLN A 85 19.04 -9.44 7.47
CA GLN A 85 18.98 -10.88 7.71
C GLN A 85 19.73 -11.70 6.64
N GLY A 86 20.47 -11.05 5.76
CA GLY A 86 21.34 -11.69 4.76
C GLY A 86 20.67 -11.95 3.40
N HIS A 87 19.52 -11.38 3.12
CA HIS A 87 18.87 -11.52 1.80
C HIS A 87 19.55 -10.64 0.75
N ARG A 88 20.38 -11.22 -0.10
CA ARG A 88 21.22 -10.49 -1.09
C ARG A 88 20.42 -9.63 -2.06
N LYS A 89 19.35 -10.20 -2.66
CA LYS A 89 18.50 -9.44 -3.59
C LYS A 89 17.84 -8.23 -2.92
N ALA A 90 17.51 -8.32 -1.63
CA ALA A 90 16.98 -7.18 -0.88
C ALA A 90 18.02 -6.05 -0.75
N ALA A 91 19.26 -6.38 -0.50
CA ALA A 91 20.35 -5.40 -0.45
C ALA A 91 20.52 -4.66 -1.79
N ASP A 92 20.45 -5.38 -2.90
CA ASP A 92 20.48 -4.79 -4.24
C ASP A 92 19.30 -3.84 -4.48
N ARG A 93 18.08 -4.26 -4.05
CA ARG A 93 16.89 -3.40 -4.16
C ARG A 93 16.96 -2.16 -3.27
N VAL A 94 17.53 -2.26 -2.08
CA VAL A 94 17.78 -1.10 -1.22
C VAL A 94 18.63 -0.06 -1.96
N ALA A 95 19.74 -0.45 -2.53
CA ALA A 95 20.62 0.45 -3.28
C ALA A 95 19.91 1.10 -4.48
N GLU A 96 19.12 0.33 -5.24
CA GLU A 96 18.36 0.86 -6.38
C GLU A 96 17.30 1.87 -5.97
N ILE A 97 16.54 1.58 -4.91
CA ILE A 97 15.46 2.47 -4.44
C ILE A 97 16.05 3.73 -3.83
N GLU A 98 17.10 3.63 -3.03
CA GLU A 98 17.80 4.80 -2.48
C GLU A 98 18.35 5.71 -3.59
N ALA A 99 18.90 5.13 -4.64
CA ALA A 99 19.33 5.89 -5.82
C ALA A 99 18.17 6.57 -6.56
N LYS A 100 17.00 5.94 -6.63
CA LYS A 100 15.79 6.55 -7.21
C LYS A 100 15.24 7.69 -6.35
N LEU A 101 15.17 7.49 -5.04
CA LEU A 101 14.70 8.50 -4.10
C LEU A 101 15.67 9.70 -4.03
N GLY A 102 16.97 9.45 -3.94
CA GLY A 102 18.00 10.50 -3.96
C GLY A 102 17.96 11.35 -5.23
N ARG A 103 17.77 10.75 -6.39
CA ARG A 103 17.63 11.50 -7.66
C ARG A 103 16.37 12.36 -7.71
N ASN A 104 15.28 11.90 -7.10
CA ASN A 104 14.05 12.69 -7.03
C ASN A 104 14.20 13.89 -6.09
N GLU A 105 14.88 13.74 -4.96
CA GLU A 105 15.17 14.83 -4.04
C GLU A 105 16.11 15.85 -4.66
N GLU A 106 17.16 15.41 -5.34
CA GLU A 106 18.09 16.28 -6.06
C GLU A 106 17.40 17.06 -7.17
N LYS A 107 16.51 16.41 -7.93
CA LYS A 107 15.72 17.06 -8.98
C LYS A 107 14.71 18.07 -8.43
N LEU A 108 14.11 17.81 -7.28
CA LEU A 108 13.23 18.73 -6.57
C LEU A 108 13.98 19.93 -5.98
N GLN A 109 15.21 19.74 -5.49
CA GLN A 109 16.05 20.82 -4.98
C GLN A 109 16.68 21.67 -6.09
N ALA A 110 16.96 21.08 -7.24
CA ALA A 110 17.52 21.81 -8.39
C ALA A 110 16.48 22.66 -9.13
N ALA A 111 15.21 22.23 -9.17
CA ALA A 111 14.16 22.90 -9.93
C ALA A 111 13.77 24.31 -9.42
N PRO A 112 13.70 24.60 -8.11
CA PRO A 112 13.30 25.94 -7.62
C PRO A 112 14.43 26.94 -7.48
N SER A 113 15.68 26.61 -7.72
CA SER A 113 16.83 27.46 -7.42
C SER A 113 17.18 28.47 -8.50
N SER A 114 16.45 28.52 -9.60
CA SER A 114 16.79 29.36 -10.74
C SER A 114 15.99 30.63 -10.95
N PRO A 115 14.89 30.97 -10.29
CA PRO A 115 14.11 32.11 -10.70
C PRO A 115 14.84 33.42 -10.41
N GLY A 116 15.10 34.16 -11.47
CA GLY A 116 15.54 35.55 -11.40
C GLY A 116 17.02 35.80 -11.13
N GLN A 117 17.82 34.84 -11.43
CA GLN A 117 19.27 35.03 -11.31
C GLN A 117 19.99 35.11 -12.61
#